data_78730b90830873a43f17d0adeff06e92
#
_entry.id   78730b90830873a43f17d0adeff06e92
#
_cell.length_a   1.000
_cell.length_b   1.000
_cell.length_c   1.000
_cell.angle_alpha   90.00
_cell.angle_beta   90.00
_cell.angle_gamma   90.00
#
_symmetry.space_group_name_H-M   'P 1'
#
loop_
_entity.id
_entity.type
_entity.pdbx_description
1 polymer ?
#
loop_
_entity_poly.entity_id
_entity_poly.type
_entity_poly.pdbx_seq_one_letter_code
_entity_poly.pdbx_strand_id
1 'polypeptide(L)'
;NCVSECPDNALKFKFFPGKEEVITGPDITKRKVITSIAFGAAAVPLLRSEAGLDVNYNSKLVRPPGSIEEKDFLSKCVKCGACMKVCPNNALHPTLFEAGIEGLWSPILIARIGYCEPSCTLCSTVCPTGAIHEITPKEKGWVNLKEEEKNNNPVKIGLACVDRGRCLPWAM
;
A
#
# COMPACT_ATOMS: atom_id res chain seq x y z
N ASN A 1 -2.26 -31.04 0.89
CA ASN A 1 -3.70 -31.20 0.72
C ASN A 1 -4.41 -30.33 1.76
N CYS A 2 -4.96 -29.17 1.32
CA CYS A 2 -5.52 -28.14 2.23
C CYS A 2 -6.65 -28.66 3.13
N VAL A 3 -7.33 -29.74 2.73
CA VAL A 3 -8.41 -30.33 3.53
C VAL A 3 -7.88 -31.14 4.71
N SER A 4 -6.79 -31.88 4.51
CA SER A 4 -6.18 -32.71 5.57
C SER A 4 -5.38 -31.88 6.58
N GLU A 5 -4.91 -30.70 6.17
CA GLU A 5 -4.09 -29.80 6.99
C GLU A 5 -4.91 -28.72 7.71
N CYS A 6 -6.24 -28.68 7.51
CA CYS A 6 -7.09 -27.68 8.15
C CYS A 6 -7.37 -28.07 9.63
N PRO A 7 -6.85 -27.33 10.63
CA PRO A 7 -7.00 -27.69 12.04
C PRO A 7 -8.45 -27.67 12.53
N ASP A 8 -9.28 -26.83 11.91
CA ASP A 8 -10.69 -26.62 12.32
C ASP A 8 -11.69 -27.42 11.48
N ASN A 9 -11.22 -28.29 10.57
CA ASN A 9 -12.09 -29.02 9.62
C ASN A 9 -13.08 -28.12 8.85
N ALA A 10 -12.73 -26.86 8.67
CA ALA A 10 -13.59 -25.87 8.02
C ALA A 10 -13.72 -26.10 6.50
N LEU A 11 -12.75 -26.83 5.90
CA LEU A 11 -12.74 -27.14 4.47
C LEU A 11 -13.26 -28.54 4.23
N LYS A 12 -14.46 -28.65 3.65
CA LYS A 12 -15.07 -29.90 3.22
C LYS A 12 -15.44 -29.81 1.75
N PHE A 13 -14.91 -30.72 0.92
CA PHE A 13 -15.33 -30.83 -0.46
C PHE A 13 -16.47 -31.86 -0.55
N LYS A 14 -17.65 -31.41 -0.97
CA LYS A 14 -18.77 -32.28 -1.33
C LYS A 14 -19.15 -31.99 -2.79
N PHE A 15 -19.29 -33.03 -3.60
CA PHE A 15 -19.70 -32.88 -5.00
C PHE A 15 -21.12 -32.34 -5.15
N PHE A 16 -22.01 -32.67 -4.20
CA PHE A 16 -23.37 -32.11 -4.14
C PHE A 16 -23.65 -31.70 -2.70
N PRO A 17 -23.91 -30.39 -2.43
CA PRO A 17 -24.34 -29.97 -1.11
C PRO A 17 -25.69 -30.54 -0.77
N GLY A 18 -25.83 -31.17 0.39
CA GLY A 18 -27.13 -31.61 0.92
C GLY A 18 -28.04 -30.41 1.13
N LYS A 19 -29.37 -30.61 0.99
CA LYS A 19 -30.38 -29.54 1.14
C LYS A 19 -30.34 -28.82 2.50
N GLU A 20 -29.71 -29.40 3.52
CA GLU A 20 -29.64 -28.87 4.89
C GLU A 20 -28.42 -27.94 5.14
N GLU A 21 -27.48 -27.86 4.19
CA GLU A 21 -26.27 -27.03 4.30
C GLU A 21 -26.38 -25.71 3.48
N VAL A 22 -27.58 -25.31 3.10
CA VAL A 22 -27.77 -23.98 2.53
C VAL A 22 -27.48 -22.98 3.65
N ILE A 23 -26.31 -22.33 3.56
CA ILE A 23 -25.96 -21.19 4.39
C ILE A 23 -27.15 -20.22 4.26
N THR A 24 -28.01 -20.17 5.26
CA THR A 24 -29.05 -19.14 5.34
C THR A 24 -28.33 -17.82 5.35
N GLY A 25 -28.40 -17.10 4.25
CA GLY A 25 -27.82 -15.76 4.15
C GLY A 25 -28.33 -14.89 5.30
N PRO A 26 -27.59 -13.83 5.65
CA PRO A 26 -27.98 -12.96 6.75
C PRO A 26 -29.43 -12.51 6.54
N ASP A 27 -30.26 -12.64 7.56
CA ASP A 27 -31.68 -12.27 7.55
C ASP A 27 -31.80 -10.74 7.40
N ILE A 28 -31.80 -10.30 6.13
CA ILE A 28 -31.83 -8.89 5.76
C ILE A 28 -33.28 -8.47 5.65
N THR A 29 -33.86 -8.01 6.74
CA THR A 29 -35.17 -7.39 6.70
C THR A 29 -35.16 -6.11 5.88
N LYS A 30 -36.24 -5.84 5.11
CA LYS A 30 -36.39 -4.64 4.26
C LYS A 30 -36.03 -3.34 5.03
N ARG A 31 -36.37 -3.27 6.33
CA ARG A 31 -36.02 -2.14 7.22
C ARG A 31 -34.51 -1.96 7.38
N LYS A 32 -33.75 -3.03 7.57
CA LYS A 32 -32.28 -2.98 7.69
C LYS A 32 -31.63 -2.50 6.39
N VAL A 33 -32.17 -2.91 5.24
CA VAL A 33 -31.68 -2.43 3.93
C VAL A 33 -31.91 -0.93 3.79
N ILE A 34 -33.11 -0.46 4.08
CA ILE A 34 -33.46 0.97 4.00
C ILE A 34 -32.61 1.81 4.96
N THR A 35 -32.42 1.36 6.19
CA THR A 35 -31.56 2.07 7.16
C THR A 35 -30.12 2.08 6.74
N SER A 36 -29.58 0.99 6.16
CA SER A 36 -28.19 0.95 5.66
C SER A 36 -27.98 1.88 4.47
N ILE A 37 -28.97 1.94 3.55
CA ILE A 37 -28.92 2.86 2.40
C ILE A 37 -28.97 4.32 2.89
N ALA A 38 -29.87 4.64 3.81
CA ALA A 38 -30.00 5.98 4.37
C ALA A 38 -28.72 6.41 5.10
N PHE A 39 -28.16 5.51 5.91
CA PHE A 39 -26.90 5.77 6.60
C PHE A 39 -25.73 5.95 5.64
N GLY A 40 -25.62 5.12 4.60
CA GLY A 40 -24.62 5.23 3.55
C GLY A 40 -24.75 6.54 2.77
N ALA A 41 -25.97 6.91 2.40
CA ALA A 41 -26.24 8.16 1.68
C ALA A 41 -25.91 9.41 2.52
N ALA A 42 -26.08 9.36 3.83
CA ALA A 42 -25.70 10.44 4.73
C ALA A 42 -24.18 10.46 5.03
N ALA A 43 -23.54 9.29 5.12
CA ALA A 43 -22.13 9.18 5.41
C ALA A 43 -21.24 9.65 4.23
N VAL A 44 -21.66 9.39 2.98
CA VAL A 44 -20.87 9.78 1.79
C VAL A 44 -20.61 11.28 1.69
N PRO A 45 -21.59 12.20 1.83
CA PRO A 45 -21.31 13.62 1.81
C PRO A 45 -20.53 14.10 3.03
N LEU A 46 -20.71 13.47 4.20
CA LEU A 46 -19.93 13.76 5.40
C LEU A 46 -18.45 13.37 5.24
N LEU A 47 -18.17 12.24 4.59
CA LEU A 47 -16.80 11.81 4.28
C LEU A 47 -16.18 12.60 3.13
N ARG A 48 -16.99 13.13 2.22
CA ARG A 48 -16.54 13.97 1.09
C ARG A 48 -16.50 15.46 1.40
N SER A 49 -17.15 15.91 2.49
CA SER A 49 -16.97 17.28 2.94
C SER A 49 -15.50 17.42 3.36
N GLU A 50 -14.71 18.06 2.52
CA GLU A 50 -13.30 18.42 2.75
C GLU A 50 -13.14 19.41 3.93
N ALA A 51 -14.13 19.48 4.79
CA ALA A 51 -14.14 20.34 5.96
C ALA A 51 -13.05 19.87 6.94
N GLY A 52 -11.81 20.27 6.68
CA GLY A 52 -10.71 20.19 7.63
C GLY A 52 -9.96 18.86 7.74
N LEU A 53 -10.21 17.90 6.86
CA LEU A 53 -9.27 16.78 6.63
C LEU A 53 -8.26 17.22 5.56
N ASP A 54 -7.59 18.34 5.78
CA ASP A 54 -6.32 18.58 5.12
C ASP A 54 -5.53 17.30 5.28
N VAL A 55 -5.23 16.67 4.15
CA VAL A 55 -4.34 15.51 4.10
C VAL A 55 -3.07 15.97 4.78
N ASN A 56 -2.95 15.68 6.08
CA ASN A 56 -1.73 15.98 6.81
C ASN A 56 -0.63 15.18 6.14
N TYR A 57 -0.03 15.79 5.13
CA TYR A 57 1.09 15.24 4.42
C TYR A 57 2.21 15.00 5.43
N ASN A 58 2.31 13.76 5.85
CA ASN A 58 3.39 13.37 6.73
C ASN A 58 4.69 13.40 5.92
N SER A 59 5.50 14.42 6.12
CA SER A 59 6.79 14.61 5.46
C SER A 59 7.76 13.43 5.66
N LYS A 60 7.45 12.53 6.60
CA LYS A 60 8.21 11.30 6.87
C LYS A 60 7.71 10.10 6.07
N LEU A 61 6.64 10.27 5.29
CA LEU A 61 6.08 9.20 4.47
C LEU A 61 6.98 8.97 3.25
N VAL A 62 7.55 7.80 3.15
CA VAL A 62 8.40 7.41 2.03
C VAL A 62 7.63 6.46 1.12
N ARG A 63 7.37 6.87 -0.10
CA ARG A 63 6.70 6.06 -1.12
C ARG A 63 7.68 5.19 -1.90
N PRO A 64 7.21 4.12 -2.58
CA PRO A 64 8.03 3.35 -3.50
C PRO A 64 8.70 4.22 -4.56
N PRO A 65 9.89 3.85 -5.07
CA PRO A 65 10.54 4.60 -6.14
C PRO A 65 9.66 4.63 -7.41
N GLY A 66 9.58 5.80 -8.04
CA GLY A 66 8.72 6.01 -9.20
C GLY A 66 7.27 6.39 -8.85
N SER A 67 6.92 6.51 -7.57
CA SER A 67 5.60 7.01 -7.17
C SER A 67 5.39 8.44 -7.65
N ILE A 68 4.19 8.71 -8.16
CA ILE A 68 3.75 10.06 -8.54
C ILE A 68 3.47 10.90 -7.29
N GLU A 69 3.12 12.17 -7.48
CA GLU A 69 2.76 13.07 -6.39
C GLU A 69 1.65 12.45 -5.50
N GLU A 70 1.72 12.68 -4.19
CA GLU A 70 0.90 11.96 -3.18
C GLU A 70 -0.60 12.03 -3.47
N LYS A 71 -1.11 13.20 -3.86
CA LYS A 71 -2.53 13.38 -4.19
C LYS A 71 -2.97 12.48 -5.36
N ASP A 72 -2.18 12.48 -6.42
CA ASP A 72 -2.45 11.66 -7.60
C ASP A 72 -2.19 10.18 -7.32
N PHE A 73 -1.19 9.88 -6.50
CA PHE A 73 -0.89 8.53 -6.06
C PHE A 73 -2.08 7.90 -5.34
N LEU A 74 -2.66 8.60 -4.36
CA LEU A 74 -3.80 8.10 -3.60
C LEU A 74 -5.04 7.90 -4.49
N SER A 75 -5.23 8.76 -5.49
CA SER A 75 -6.35 8.64 -6.43
C SER A 75 -6.22 7.45 -7.38
N LYS A 76 -5.00 7.09 -7.79
CA LYS A 76 -4.72 5.99 -8.72
C LYS A 76 -4.46 4.65 -8.05
N CYS A 77 -3.95 4.66 -6.81
CA CYS A 77 -3.59 3.44 -6.10
C CYS A 77 -4.81 2.62 -5.69
N VAL A 78 -5.03 1.48 -6.33
CA VAL A 78 -6.12 0.54 -5.99
C VAL A 78 -5.79 -0.37 -4.81
N LYS A 79 -4.68 -0.16 -4.12
CA LYS A 79 -4.29 -0.86 -2.88
C LYS A 79 -4.22 -2.40 -3.04
N CYS A 80 -3.89 -2.88 -4.22
CA CYS A 80 -3.86 -4.32 -4.57
C CYS A 80 -2.72 -5.10 -3.88
N GLY A 81 -1.71 -4.41 -3.34
CA GLY A 81 -0.58 -5.03 -2.65
C GLY A 81 0.46 -5.71 -3.54
N ALA A 82 0.32 -5.68 -4.86
CA ALA A 82 1.26 -6.34 -5.78
C ALA A 82 2.70 -5.85 -5.60
N CYS A 83 2.91 -4.54 -5.44
CA CYS A 83 4.22 -3.93 -5.20
C CYS A 83 4.87 -4.41 -3.89
N MET A 84 4.06 -4.66 -2.84
CA MET A 84 4.56 -5.19 -1.57
C MET A 84 4.98 -6.66 -1.70
N LYS A 85 4.20 -7.46 -2.43
CA LYS A 85 4.49 -8.89 -2.62
C LYS A 85 5.74 -9.15 -3.47
N VAL A 86 6.02 -8.28 -4.45
CA VAL A 86 7.16 -8.45 -5.36
C VAL A 86 8.46 -7.93 -4.75
N CYS A 87 8.40 -7.18 -3.65
CA CYS A 87 9.58 -6.60 -3.01
C CYS A 87 10.48 -7.69 -2.38
N PRO A 88 11.69 -7.95 -2.92
CA PRO A 88 12.53 -9.05 -2.45
C PRO A 88 13.03 -8.85 -1.02
N ASN A 89 13.24 -7.60 -0.61
CA ASN A 89 13.77 -7.25 0.71
C ASN A 89 12.66 -6.89 1.71
N ASN A 90 11.40 -7.11 1.35
CA ASN A 90 10.25 -6.79 2.19
C ASN A 90 10.28 -5.35 2.75
N ALA A 91 10.74 -4.40 1.94
CA ALA A 91 10.84 -2.99 2.34
C ALA A 91 9.51 -2.24 2.25
N LEU A 92 8.53 -2.79 1.51
CA LEU A 92 7.23 -2.16 1.29
C LEU A 92 6.16 -2.80 2.18
N HIS A 93 5.50 -1.96 2.97
CA HIS A 93 4.44 -2.35 3.90
C HIS A 93 3.18 -1.52 3.68
N PRO A 94 2.00 -2.02 4.11
CA PRO A 94 0.78 -1.23 4.05
C PRO A 94 0.82 -0.13 5.12
N THR A 95 0.38 1.07 4.75
CA THR A 95 0.12 2.15 5.72
C THR A 95 -1.14 1.84 6.52
N LEU A 96 -1.15 2.25 7.78
CA LEU A 96 -2.38 2.31 8.59
C LEU A 96 -2.93 3.75 8.56
N PHE A 97 -2.43 4.62 9.42
CA PHE A 97 -2.90 6.01 9.52
C PHE A 97 -1.85 7.05 9.12
N GLU A 98 -0.64 6.61 8.75
CA GLU A 98 0.47 7.51 8.43
C GLU A 98 0.21 8.37 7.20
N ALA A 99 -0.61 7.87 6.27
CA ALA A 99 -1.01 8.55 5.03
C ALA A 99 -2.45 9.07 5.08
N GLY A 100 -3.04 9.21 6.28
CA GLY A 100 -4.44 9.54 6.45
C GLY A 100 -5.39 8.38 6.10
N ILE A 101 -6.69 8.62 6.23
CA ILE A 101 -7.73 7.60 5.97
C ILE A 101 -7.73 7.18 4.50
N GLU A 102 -7.52 8.10 3.59
CA GLU A 102 -7.46 7.82 2.14
C GLU A 102 -6.25 6.97 1.78
N GLY A 103 -5.15 7.11 2.52
CA GLY A 103 -3.93 6.35 2.33
C GLY A 103 -3.92 4.97 2.96
N LEU A 104 -4.96 4.57 3.68
CA LEU A 104 -5.04 3.27 4.36
C LEU A 104 -4.76 2.13 3.37
N TRP A 105 -3.88 1.19 3.74
CA TRP A 105 -3.43 0.06 2.92
C TRP A 105 -2.59 0.43 1.68
N SER A 106 -2.26 1.69 1.48
CA SER A 106 -1.32 2.06 0.41
C SER A 106 0.12 1.70 0.79
N PRO A 107 1.03 1.43 -0.17
CA PRO A 107 2.39 1.01 0.14
C PRO A 107 3.24 2.16 0.70
N ILE A 108 3.97 1.88 1.76
CA ILE A 108 5.01 2.73 2.34
C ILE A 108 6.33 1.96 2.39
N LEU A 109 7.43 2.65 2.19
CA LEU A 109 8.77 2.09 2.35
C LEU A 109 9.25 2.29 3.79
N ILE A 110 9.53 1.19 4.49
CA ILE A 110 10.02 1.20 5.86
C ILE A 110 11.46 0.70 5.88
N ALA A 111 12.40 1.64 5.84
CA ALA A 111 13.84 1.34 5.79
C ALA A 111 14.39 0.58 7.01
N ARG A 112 13.62 0.55 8.12
CA ARG A 112 14.00 -0.23 9.33
C ARG A 112 13.77 -1.73 9.15
N ILE A 113 12.81 -2.11 8.31
CA ILE A 113 12.43 -3.53 8.11
C ILE A 113 13.20 -4.10 6.95
N GLY A 114 13.29 -3.33 5.85
CA GLY A 114 14.01 -3.74 4.67
C GLY A 114 14.52 -2.54 3.88
N TYR A 115 15.62 -2.72 3.19
CA TYR A 115 16.17 -1.66 2.33
C TYR A 115 15.68 -1.81 0.89
N CYS A 116 15.56 -0.69 0.20
CA CYS A 116 15.23 -0.69 -1.22
C CYS A 116 16.52 -0.96 -2.02
N GLU A 117 16.58 -2.12 -2.67
CA GLU A 117 17.72 -2.50 -3.52
C GLU A 117 17.94 -1.47 -4.63
N PRO A 118 19.13 -0.88 -4.78
CA PRO A 118 19.38 0.17 -5.74
C PRO A 118 19.10 -0.19 -7.20
N SER A 119 19.38 -1.43 -7.59
CA SER A 119 19.15 -1.92 -8.96
C SER A 119 17.73 -2.43 -9.21
N CYS A 120 16.91 -2.61 -8.18
CA CYS A 120 15.60 -3.21 -8.27
C CYS A 120 14.52 -2.17 -8.62
N THR A 121 13.68 -2.48 -9.61
CA THR A 121 12.55 -1.66 -10.05
C THR A 121 11.23 -2.44 -10.10
N LEU A 122 11.18 -3.63 -9.50
CA LEU A 122 10.05 -4.56 -9.60
C LEU A 122 8.70 -3.97 -9.14
N CYS A 123 8.70 -3.09 -8.13
CA CYS A 123 7.46 -2.47 -7.67
C CYS A 123 6.79 -1.57 -8.73
N SER A 124 7.59 -0.95 -9.61
CA SER A 124 7.09 -0.11 -10.69
C SER A 124 6.54 -0.94 -11.87
N THR A 125 7.17 -2.08 -12.19
CA THR A 125 6.74 -2.95 -13.30
C THR A 125 5.42 -3.68 -13.01
N VAL A 126 5.09 -3.94 -11.75
CA VAL A 126 3.85 -4.66 -11.38
C VAL A 126 2.68 -3.76 -11.04
N CYS A 127 2.83 -2.44 -11.09
CA CYS A 127 1.75 -1.51 -10.75
C CYS A 127 0.72 -1.43 -11.89
N PRO A 128 -0.53 -1.94 -11.69
CA PRO A 128 -1.49 -2.01 -12.78
C PRO A 128 -2.10 -0.65 -13.16
N THR A 129 -2.04 0.33 -12.25
CA THR A 129 -2.68 1.64 -12.43
C THR A 129 -1.71 2.76 -12.77
N GLY A 130 -0.39 2.47 -12.79
CA GLY A 130 0.63 3.48 -12.99
C GLY A 130 0.73 4.50 -11.84
N ALA A 131 0.18 4.20 -10.66
CA ALA A 131 0.43 4.99 -9.45
C ALA A 131 1.93 5.01 -9.09
N ILE A 132 2.64 3.93 -9.43
CA ILE A 132 4.09 3.85 -9.45
C ILE A 132 4.48 3.77 -10.92
N HIS A 133 5.11 4.81 -11.45
CA HIS A 133 5.60 4.81 -12.83
C HIS A 133 6.70 3.79 -13.02
N GLU A 134 6.68 3.14 -14.16
CA GLU A 134 7.77 2.24 -14.55
C GLU A 134 9.05 3.05 -14.71
N ILE A 135 10.07 2.66 -13.97
CA ILE A 135 11.39 3.29 -13.97
C ILE A 135 12.46 2.26 -14.30
N THR A 136 13.51 2.70 -14.97
CA THR A 136 14.68 1.88 -15.22
C THR A 136 15.67 1.96 -14.04
N PRO A 137 16.56 0.97 -13.86
CA PRO A 137 17.61 1.05 -12.84
C PRO A 137 18.52 2.28 -13.00
N LYS A 138 18.74 2.74 -14.23
CA LYS A 138 19.52 3.96 -14.52
C LYS A 138 18.79 5.22 -13.99
N GLU A 139 17.49 5.33 -14.19
CA GLU A 139 16.68 6.44 -13.66
C GLU A 139 16.62 6.44 -12.14
N LYS A 140 16.68 5.28 -11.52
CA LYS A 140 16.76 5.14 -10.06
C LYS A 140 18.12 5.57 -9.50
N GLY A 141 19.11 5.85 -10.36
CA GLY A 141 20.45 6.27 -9.96
C GLY A 141 21.41 5.12 -9.76
N TRP A 142 21.06 3.91 -10.22
CA TRP A 142 22.03 2.81 -10.27
C TRP A 142 23.05 3.07 -11.39
N VAL A 143 24.24 3.42 -10.99
CA VAL A 143 25.38 3.56 -11.90
C VAL A 143 26.28 2.35 -11.69
N ASN A 144 26.45 1.54 -12.74
CA ASN A 144 27.54 0.57 -12.75
C ASN A 144 28.85 1.35 -12.70
N LEU A 145 29.75 1.02 -11.77
CA LEU A 145 31.06 1.66 -11.57
C LEU A 145 31.95 1.70 -12.83
N LYS A 146 31.51 1.07 -13.92
CA LYS A 146 32.20 1.00 -15.21
C LYS A 146 31.67 1.95 -16.28
N GLU A 147 30.53 2.60 -16.06
CA GLU A 147 29.94 3.53 -17.04
C GLU A 147 29.81 4.91 -16.40
N GLU A 148 30.56 5.87 -16.90
CA GLU A 148 30.58 7.28 -16.45
C GLU A 148 29.30 8.08 -16.79
N GLU A 149 28.25 7.42 -17.20
CA GLU A 149 26.97 8.05 -17.54
C GLU A 149 26.14 8.30 -16.27
N LYS A 150 26.52 9.35 -15.57
CA LYS A 150 25.81 9.85 -14.39
C LYS A 150 24.42 10.37 -14.81
N ASN A 151 23.36 9.73 -14.37
CA ASN A 151 22.01 10.29 -14.56
C ASN A 151 21.91 11.62 -13.79
N ASN A 152 21.72 12.72 -14.54
CA ASN A 152 21.66 14.06 -13.98
C ASN A 152 20.40 14.32 -13.14
N ASN A 153 19.37 13.47 -13.22
CA ASN A 153 18.13 13.65 -12.46
C ASN A 153 17.56 12.29 -11.98
N PRO A 154 18.20 11.65 -10.99
CA PRO A 154 17.72 10.37 -10.46
C PRO A 154 16.38 10.53 -9.74
N VAL A 155 15.54 9.49 -9.81
CA VAL A 155 14.29 9.41 -9.06
C VAL A 155 14.58 9.41 -7.57
N LYS A 156 14.19 10.47 -6.89
CA LYS A 156 14.40 10.62 -5.44
C LYS A 156 13.30 9.89 -4.69
N ILE A 157 13.68 8.94 -3.83
CA ILE A 157 12.76 8.24 -2.92
C ILE A 157 12.50 9.08 -1.67
N GLY A 158 13.52 9.81 -1.21
CA GLY A 158 13.48 10.65 -0.02
C GLY A 158 14.88 11.20 0.30
N LEU A 159 14.94 12.06 1.31
CA LEU A 159 16.19 12.61 1.83
C LEU A 159 16.48 12.00 3.19
N ALA A 160 17.70 11.51 3.38
CA ALA A 160 18.16 11.06 4.68
C ALA A 160 18.50 12.28 5.54
N CYS A 161 17.79 12.43 6.65
CA CYS A 161 18.04 13.48 7.63
C CYS A 161 18.52 12.86 8.94
N VAL A 162 19.58 13.42 9.52
CA VAL A 162 20.06 13.01 10.84
C VAL A 162 19.24 13.75 11.90
N ASP A 163 18.53 12.99 12.73
CA ASP A 163 17.90 13.53 13.94
C ASP A 163 18.97 13.69 15.02
N ARG A 164 19.43 14.92 15.20
CA ARG A 164 20.52 15.25 16.15
C ARG A 164 20.17 14.91 17.60
N GLY A 165 18.86 14.95 17.94
CA GLY A 165 18.41 14.62 19.30
C GLY A 165 18.40 13.11 19.59
N ARG A 166 18.54 12.26 18.56
CA ARG A 166 18.54 10.80 18.69
C ARG A 166 19.84 10.14 18.21
N CYS A 167 20.69 10.91 17.57
CA CYS A 167 21.96 10.40 17.04
C CYS A 167 23.00 10.37 18.15
N LEU A 168 23.41 9.18 18.59
CA LEU A 168 24.40 8.99 19.66
C LEU A 168 25.72 9.78 19.43
N PRO A 169 26.33 9.77 18.22
CA PRO A 169 27.56 10.55 17.97
C PRO A 169 27.37 12.08 18.04
N TRP A 170 26.13 12.55 17.97
CA TRP A 170 25.82 13.99 17.99
C TRP A 170 25.40 14.49 19.37
N ALA A 171 25.01 13.59 20.26
CA ALA A 171 24.54 13.90 21.61
C ALA A 171 25.67 13.97 22.66
N MET A 172 26.97 13.82 22.22
CA MET A 172 28.14 13.98 23.07
C MET A 172 28.64 15.41 23.10
#